data_a4fe910d31b87b92767d5cccfc9f6f95
#
_entry.id   a4fe910d31b87b92767d5cccfc9f6f95
#
_cell.length_a   1.000
_cell.length_b   1.000
_cell.length_c   1.000
_cell.angle_alpha   90.00
_cell.angle_beta   90.00
_cell.angle_gamma   90.00
#
_symmetry.space_group_name_H-M   'P 1'
#
loop_
_entity.id
_entity.type
_entity.pdbx_description
1 polymer ?
#
loop_
_entity_poly.entity_id
_entity_poly.type
_entity_poly.pdbx_seq_one_letter_code
_entity_poly.pdbx_strand_id
1 'polypeptide(L)'
;LFGPNKDGVTMQRFGPINHPKGHRRLNVLFTRAKQGLELYTSLTPNSVREGSERGRQIFKSYLDYAATQKIETGINTERSTDSDFEDWVKEELEKLGYEVIPQVGVSGFFIDLGIKHKSFKYGYLAGVECDGAAYHSSVSARDNDITRQKVLESMGWNIYRIWSTNWFDNPKAEINKLDNYLKVLLKKIN
;
A
#
# COMPACT_ATOMS: atom_id res chain seq x y z
N LEU A 1 -6.11 9.98 29.70
CA LEU A 1 -6.72 10.52 28.49
C LEU A 1 -5.64 11.18 27.65
N PHE A 2 -5.57 10.85 26.39
CA PHE A 2 -4.65 11.45 25.42
C PHE A 2 -5.45 12.45 24.59
N GLY A 3 -5.07 13.69 24.64
CA GLY A 3 -5.75 14.76 23.88
C GLY A 3 -4.96 16.04 23.94
N PRO A 4 -5.35 17.04 23.15
CA PRO A 4 -4.73 18.36 23.22
C PRO A 4 -5.01 19.02 24.57
N ASN A 5 -4.02 19.79 25.06
CA ASN A 5 -4.18 20.63 26.22
C ASN A 5 -5.06 21.86 25.90
N LYS A 6 -5.23 22.79 26.87
CA LYS A 6 -6.02 24.01 26.68
C LYS A 6 -5.50 24.90 25.56
N ASP A 7 -4.23 24.79 25.22
CA ASP A 7 -3.57 25.55 24.14
C ASP A 7 -3.60 24.83 22.80
N GLY A 8 -4.34 23.72 22.69
CA GLY A 8 -4.43 22.91 21.48
C GLY A 8 -3.20 22.01 21.21
N VAL A 9 -2.25 21.96 22.14
CA VAL A 9 -1.01 21.18 21.95
C VAL A 9 -1.19 19.76 22.47
N THR A 10 -0.93 18.77 21.61
CA THR A 10 -0.95 17.35 21.99
C THR A 10 0.40 16.92 22.55
N MET A 11 0.40 16.49 23.81
CA MET A 11 1.58 15.89 24.44
C MET A 11 1.88 14.52 23.80
N GLN A 12 3.12 14.34 23.35
CA GLN A 12 3.53 13.10 22.65
C GLN A 12 3.84 11.93 23.61
N ARG A 13 3.23 11.92 24.79
CA ARG A 13 3.38 10.89 25.82
C ARG A 13 2.13 10.00 25.85
N PHE A 14 2.16 8.96 25.04
CA PHE A 14 1.06 7.97 24.92
C PHE A 14 1.27 6.75 25.84
N GLY A 15 1.96 6.95 26.97
CA GLY A 15 2.18 5.90 27.98
C GLY A 15 2.92 4.68 27.38
N PRO A 16 2.36 3.46 27.57
CA PRO A 16 3.01 2.24 27.11
C PRO A 16 3.25 2.15 25.59
N ILE A 17 2.57 2.98 24.79
CA ILE A 17 2.75 3.01 23.33
C ILE A 17 4.14 3.53 22.96
N ASN A 18 4.68 4.47 23.74
CA ASN A 18 6.01 5.03 23.52
C ASN A 18 7.17 4.07 23.88
N HIS A 19 6.85 2.93 24.53
CA HIS A 19 7.88 1.95 24.88
C HIS A 19 8.36 1.19 23.61
N PRO A 20 9.62 0.71 23.50
CA PRO A 20 10.12 -0.04 22.36
C PRO A 20 9.26 -1.23 21.92
N LYS A 21 8.56 -1.87 22.87
CA LYS A 21 7.60 -2.95 22.61
C LYS A 21 6.12 -2.48 22.61
N GLY A 22 5.86 -1.19 22.57
CA GLY A 22 4.51 -0.60 22.63
C GLY A 22 3.58 -1.06 21.50
N HIS A 23 4.12 -1.33 20.32
CA HIS A 23 3.38 -1.87 19.19
C HIS A 23 2.69 -3.22 19.48
N ARG A 24 3.25 -4.06 20.36
CA ARG A 24 2.63 -5.33 20.75
C ARG A 24 1.34 -5.12 21.54
N ARG A 25 1.27 -4.05 22.35
CA ARG A 25 0.06 -3.68 23.10
C ARG A 25 -1.05 -3.17 22.18
N LEU A 26 -0.69 -2.38 21.16
CA LEU A 26 -1.63 -1.96 20.14
C LEU A 26 -2.16 -3.15 19.34
N ASN A 27 -1.31 -4.10 18.97
CA ASN A 27 -1.73 -5.32 18.30
C ASN A 27 -2.77 -6.08 19.15
N VAL A 28 -2.50 -6.28 20.46
CA VAL A 28 -3.45 -6.93 21.37
C VAL A 28 -4.77 -6.16 21.44
N LEU A 29 -4.73 -4.83 21.49
CA LEU A 29 -5.92 -3.99 21.52
C LEU A 29 -6.78 -4.16 20.28
N PHE A 30 -6.17 -4.04 19.10
CA PHE A 30 -6.89 -4.09 17.82
C PHE A 30 -7.44 -5.49 17.50
N THR A 31 -6.75 -6.55 17.92
CA THR A 31 -7.16 -7.93 17.63
C THR A 31 -8.15 -8.52 18.64
N ARG A 32 -8.56 -7.77 19.68
CA ARG A 32 -9.54 -8.26 20.67
C ARG A 32 -10.99 -8.15 20.19
N ALA A 33 -11.27 -7.22 19.30
CA ALA A 33 -12.62 -7.06 18.77
C ALA A 33 -12.96 -8.21 17.80
N LYS A 34 -14.11 -8.85 18.00
CA LYS A 34 -14.60 -9.92 17.12
C LYS A 34 -15.43 -9.39 15.94
N GLN A 35 -16.12 -8.27 16.12
CA GLN A 35 -17.05 -7.73 15.11
C GLN A 35 -16.68 -6.32 14.66
N GLY A 36 -16.16 -5.48 15.53
CA GLY A 36 -15.81 -4.10 15.20
C GLY A 36 -15.15 -3.40 16.37
N LEU A 37 -14.49 -2.29 16.08
CA LEU A 37 -13.88 -1.40 17.04
C LEU A 37 -14.37 0.03 16.78
N GLU A 38 -14.95 0.66 17.78
CA GLU A 38 -15.32 2.08 17.73
C GLU A 38 -14.26 2.90 18.43
N LEU A 39 -13.77 3.94 17.75
CA LEU A 39 -12.73 4.82 18.28
C LEU A 39 -13.32 6.20 18.57
N TYR A 40 -13.39 6.55 19.85
CA TYR A 40 -13.75 7.88 20.33
C TYR A 40 -12.48 8.63 20.73
N THR A 41 -12.11 9.65 19.98
CA THR A 41 -10.88 10.40 20.21
C THR A 41 -11.00 11.85 19.78
N SER A 42 -10.30 12.73 20.49
CA SER A 42 -10.06 14.12 20.06
C SER A 42 -8.74 14.30 19.30
N LEU A 43 -7.97 13.20 19.11
CA LEU A 43 -6.74 13.20 18.35
C LEU A 43 -7.02 13.03 16.87
N THR A 44 -6.36 13.82 16.05
CA THR A 44 -6.26 13.60 14.61
C THR A 44 -4.93 12.91 14.30
N PRO A 45 -4.75 12.28 13.12
CA PRO A 45 -3.47 11.72 12.71
C PRO A 45 -2.33 12.75 12.81
N ASN A 46 -2.61 14.02 12.44
CA ASN A 46 -1.64 15.12 12.47
C ASN A 46 -1.28 15.56 13.91
N SER A 47 -2.09 15.22 14.91
CA SER A 47 -1.78 15.47 16.32
C SER A 47 -0.64 14.58 16.83
N VAL A 48 -0.39 13.46 16.17
CA VAL A 48 0.69 12.53 16.52
C VAL A 48 1.91 12.82 15.65
N ARG A 49 2.96 13.36 16.27
CA ARG A 49 4.21 13.66 15.56
C ARG A 49 4.90 12.37 15.13
N GLU A 50 5.56 12.42 14.00
CA GLU A 50 6.44 11.34 13.58
C GLU A 50 7.56 11.10 14.58
N GLY A 51 8.00 9.87 14.70
CA GLY A 51 9.03 9.45 15.61
C GLY A 51 9.52 8.05 15.30
N SER A 52 10.68 7.70 15.85
CA SER A 52 11.33 6.41 15.62
C SER A 52 10.62 5.23 16.29
N GLU A 53 9.76 5.49 17.28
CA GLU A 53 9.09 4.42 18.02
C GLU A 53 7.98 3.79 17.19
N ARG A 54 8.13 2.51 16.88
CA ARG A 54 7.17 1.72 16.09
C ARG A 54 5.74 1.77 16.64
N GLY A 55 5.58 1.83 17.97
CA GLY A 55 4.26 1.95 18.60
C GLY A 55 3.55 3.24 18.22
N ARG A 56 4.27 4.36 18.17
CA ARG A 56 3.72 5.68 17.81
C ARG A 56 3.39 5.75 16.31
N GLN A 57 4.22 5.18 15.45
CA GLN A 57 3.95 5.09 14.01
C GLN A 57 2.66 4.29 13.75
N ILE A 58 2.52 3.11 14.34
CA ILE A 58 1.32 2.28 14.21
C ILE A 58 0.08 3.01 14.78
N PHE A 59 0.21 3.72 15.89
CA PHE A 59 -0.90 4.47 16.47
C PHE A 59 -1.35 5.61 15.55
N LYS A 60 -0.43 6.35 14.94
CA LYS A 60 -0.73 7.39 13.94
C LYS A 60 -1.46 6.79 12.74
N SER A 61 -0.93 5.72 12.16
CA SER A 61 -1.54 5.01 11.02
C SER A 61 -2.93 4.47 11.36
N TYR A 62 -3.14 4.01 12.59
CA TYR A 62 -4.45 3.56 13.03
C TYR A 62 -5.47 4.72 13.15
N LEU A 63 -5.06 5.89 13.65
CA LEU A 63 -5.91 7.08 13.68
C LEU A 63 -6.30 7.51 12.26
N ASP A 64 -5.36 7.44 11.32
CA ASP A 64 -5.61 7.77 9.93
C ASP A 64 -6.58 6.76 9.29
N TYR A 65 -6.33 5.48 9.50
CA TYR A 65 -7.27 4.43 9.07
C TYR A 65 -8.66 4.62 9.65
N ALA A 66 -8.77 4.91 10.95
CA ALA A 66 -10.08 5.10 11.58
C ALA A 66 -10.84 6.31 11.01
N ALA A 67 -10.14 7.36 10.60
CA ALA A 67 -10.73 8.55 9.98
C ALA A 67 -11.10 8.33 8.51
N THR A 68 -10.29 7.59 7.76
CA THR A 68 -10.39 7.48 6.29
C THR A 68 -10.98 6.15 5.83
N GLN A 69 -10.98 5.12 6.70
CA GLN A 69 -11.27 3.72 6.39
C GLN A 69 -10.34 3.13 5.31
N LYS A 70 -9.15 3.72 5.14
CA LYS A 70 -8.16 3.33 4.15
C LYS A 70 -6.82 3.09 4.82
N ILE A 71 -6.15 2.00 4.46
CA ILE A 71 -4.82 1.66 4.95
C ILE A 71 -3.82 2.00 3.85
N GLU A 72 -2.84 2.85 4.15
CA GLU A 72 -1.63 2.93 3.32
C GLU A 72 -0.82 1.66 3.53
N THR A 73 -0.88 0.75 2.56
CA THR A 73 -0.28 -0.58 2.68
C THR A 73 1.06 -0.71 1.97
N GLY A 74 1.49 0.30 1.23
CA GLY A 74 2.74 0.26 0.47
C GLY A 74 3.81 1.21 1.00
N ILE A 75 5.04 0.74 1.07
CA ILE A 75 6.22 1.52 1.46
C ILE A 75 7.07 1.72 0.21
N ASN A 76 7.38 2.97 -0.13
CA ASN A 76 8.41 3.25 -1.13
C ASN A 76 9.76 2.80 -0.57
N THR A 77 10.40 1.85 -1.25
CA THR A 77 11.66 1.26 -0.81
C THR A 77 12.88 1.97 -1.39
N GLU A 78 12.67 2.99 -2.25
CA GLU A 78 13.72 3.69 -3.00
C GLU A 78 14.56 2.75 -3.89
N ARG A 79 14.04 1.55 -4.19
CA ARG A 79 14.70 0.60 -5.10
C ARG A 79 14.38 0.95 -6.55
N SER A 80 15.31 0.66 -7.44
CA SER A 80 15.07 0.68 -8.88
C SER A 80 14.23 -0.52 -9.30
N THR A 81 13.74 -0.50 -10.53
CA THR A 81 13.18 -1.68 -11.22
C THR A 81 14.22 -2.82 -11.27
N ASP A 82 13.74 -4.05 -11.26
CA ASP A 82 14.60 -5.23 -11.29
C ASP A 82 14.83 -5.75 -12.74
N SER A 83 14.15 -5.19 -13.75
CA SER A 83 14.26 -5.60 -15.15
C SER A 83 13.96 -4.48 -16.14
N ASP A 84 14.54 -4.56 -17.36
CA ASP A 84 14.23 -3.66 -18.49
C ASP A 84 12.73 -3.69 -18.84
N PHE A 85 12.07 -4.81 -18.63
CA PHE A 85 10.63 -4.95 -18.87
C PHE A 85 9.81 -4.06 -17.94
N GLU A 86 10.16 -4.02 -16.65
CA GLU A 86 9.54 -3.13 -15.68
C GLU A 86 9.78 -1.66 -16.04
N ASP A 87 11.00 -1.32 -16.51
CA ASP A 87 11.32 0.03 -16.96
C ASP A 87 10.44 0.48 -18.12
N TRP A 88 10.25 -0.36 -19.14
CA TRP A 88 9.40 -0.03 -20.28
C TRP A 88 7.93 0.15 -19.89
N VAL A 89 7.40 -0.72 -19.04
CA VAL A 89 6.03 -0.57 -18.53
C VAL A 89 5.88 0.72 -17.74
N LYS A 90 6.86 1.04 -16.88
CA LYS A 90 6.92 2.26 -16.10
C LYS A 90 6.90 3.50 -16.99
N GLU A 91 7.80 3.57 -17.98
CA GLU A 91 7.87 4.71 -18.90
C GLU A 91 6.56 4.96 -19.64
N GLU A 92 5.89 3.91 -20.12
CA GLU A 92 4.61 4.04 -20.81
C GLU A 92 3.51 4.56 -19.88
N LEU A 93 3.47 4.12 -18.62
CA LEU A 93 2.52 4.61 -17.60
C LEU A 93 2.79 6.08 -17.25
N GLU A 94 4.06 6.47 -17.12
CA GLU A 94 4.46 7.85 -16.84
C GLU A 94 4.06 8.80 -17.97
N LYS A 95 4.19 8.37 -19.26
CA LYS A 95 3.69 9.12 -20.42
C LYS A 95 2.16 9.34 -20.37
N LEU A 96 1.40 8.44 -19.73
CA LEU A 96 -0.05 8.57 -19.52
C LEU A 96 -0.40 9.43 -18.31
N GLY A 97 0.59 9.93 -17.56
CA GLY A 97 0.42 10.85 -16.45
C GLY A 97 0.23 10.18 -15.09
N TYR A 98 0.54 8.90 -14.95
CA TYR A 98 0.61 8.21 -13.67
C TYR A 98 1.96 8.46 -12.99
N GLU A 99 1.97 8.48 -11.67
CA GLU A 99 3.20 8.43 -10.88
C GLU A 99 3.49 6.95 -10.57
N VAL A 100 4.66 6.45 -10.99
CA VAL A 100 5.01 5.04 -10.86
C VAL A 100 6.18 4.88 -9.90
N ILE A 101 5.98 4.13 -8.83
CA ILE A 101 6.97 3.83 -7.81
C ILE A 101 7.41 2.37 -7.97
N PRO A 102 8.68 2.09 -8.29
CA PRO A 102 9.16 0.73 -8.43
C PRO A 102 9.33 0.04 -7.07
N GLN A 103 9.23 -1.27 -7.07
CA GLN A 103 9.55 -2.17 -5.96
C GLN A 103 8.89 -1.76 -4.63
N VAL A 104 7.56 -1.58 -4.64
CA VAL A 104 6.83 -1.19 -3.43
C VAL A 104 6.79 -2.31 -2.41
N GLY A 105 7.32 -2.05 -1.21
CA GLY A 105 7.34 -3.01 -0.11
C GLY A 105 5.98 -3.13 0.59
N VAL A 106 5.43 -4.35 0.67
CA VAL A 106 4.15 -4.65 1.35
C VAL A 106 4.29 -5.89 2.21
N SER A 107 4.34 -5.74 3.54
CA SER A 107 4.33 -6.87 4.50
C SER A 107 5.32 -8.00 4.20
N GLY A 108 6.51 -7.66 3.70
CA GLY A 108 7.54 -8.64 3.33
C GLY A 108 7.50 -9.10 1.87
N PHE A 109 6.54 -8.61 1.08
CA PHE A 109 6.49 -8.76 -0.37
C PHE A 109 6.94 -7.46 -1.05
N PHE A 110 7.28 -7.56 -2.33
CA PHE A 110 7.52 -6.39 -3.18
C PHE A 110 6.57 -6.47 -4.36
N ILE A 111 5.93 -5.36 -4.68
CA ILE A 111 5.14 -5.18 -5.90
C ILE A 111 6.04 -4.46 -6.90
N ASP A 112 6.17 -4.98 -8.11
CA ASP A 112 7.12 -4.46 -9.09
C ASP A 112 6.91 -2.98 -9.35
N LEU A 113 5.66 -2.56 -9.62
CA LEU A 113 5.33 -1.16 -9.86
C LEU A 113 4.08 -0.76 -9.05
N GLY A 114 4.21 0.21 -8.17
CA GLY A 114 3.09 0.82 -7.46
C GLY A 114 2.60 2.07 -8.20
N ILE A 115 1.32 2.11 -8.55
CA ILE A 115 0.74 3.19 -9.34
C ILE A 115 0.03 4.20 -8.44
N LYS A 116 0.44 5.46 -8.54
CA LYS A 116 -0.23 6.60 -7.90
C LYS A 116 -0.90 7.50 -8.93
N HIS A 117 -1.92 8.22 -8.52
CA HIS A 117 -2.58 9.20 -9.35
C HIS A 117 -3.05 10.40 -8.50
N LYS A 118 -2.93 11.62 -9.02
CA LYS A 118 -3.28 12.88 -8.33
C LYS A 118 -4.71 12.94 -7.79
N SER A 119 -5.65 12.24 -8.43
CA SER A 119 -7.03 12.15 -7.96
C SER A 119 -7.24 11.09 -6.87
N PHE A 120 -6.24 10.28 -6.56
CA PHE A 120 -6.29 9.27 -5.50
C PHE A 120 -5.29 9.62 -4.41
N LYS A 121 -5.78 10.21 -3.32
CA LYS A 121 -4.93 10.76 -2.24
C LYS A 121 -4.52 9.72 -1.17
N TYR A 122 -4.93 8.46 -1.32
CA TYR A 122 -4.81 7.45 -0.26
C TYR A 122 -3.82 6.33 -0.62
N GLY A 123 -2.58 6.70 -0.93
CA GLY A 123 -1.54 5.74 -1.23
C GLY A 123 -1.50 5.32 -2.70
N TYR A 124 -1.52 4.02 -2.97
CA TYR A 124 -1.41 3.47 -4.32
C TYR A 124 -2.79 3.12 -4.89
N LEU A 125 -3.07 3.54 -6.11
CA LEU A 125 -4.28 3.22 -6.86
C LEU A 125 -4.33 1.72 -7.22
N ALA A 126 -3.18 1.19 -7.62
CA ALA A 126 -3.00 -0.22 -7.98
C ALA A 126 -1.53 -0.64 -7.84
N GLY A 127 -1.30 -1.95 -7.81
CA GLY A 127 -0.01 -2.58 -8.03
C GLY A 127 0.02 -3.27 -9.39
N VAL A 128 1.15 -3.19 -10.08
CA VAL A 128 1.39 -3.91 -11.33
C VAL A 128 2.53 -4.89 -11.11
N GLU A 129 2.28 -6.16 -11.46
CA GLU A 129 3.25 -7.24 -11.47
C GLU A 129 3.67 -7.51 -12.92
N CYS A 130 4.96 -7.52 -13.18
CA CYS A 130 5.57 -7.69 -14.49
C CYS A 130 6.16 -9.11 -14.63
N ASP A 131 5.33 -10.07 -15.07
CA ASP A 131 5.71 -11.48 -15.09
C ASP A 131 6.51 -11.87 -16.34
N GLY A 132 7.74 -12.33 -16.12
CA GLY A 132 8.59 -12.90 -17.16
C GLY A 132 8.18 -14.31 -17.60
N ALA A 133 8.45 -14.69 -18.85
CA ALA A 133 8.14 -16.02 -19.41
C ALA A 133 8.81 -17.19 -18.66
N ALA A 134 9.91 -16.95 -17.95
CA ALA A 134 10.67 -17.97 -17.23
C ALA A 134 10.05 -18.40 -15.88
N TYR A 135 9.04 -17.68 -15.37
CA TYR A 135 8.47 -17.91 -14.04
C TYR A 135 7.59 -19.17 -13.92
N HIS A 136 7.34 -19.89 -15.01
CA HIS A 136 6.37 -20.98 -15.08
C HIS A 136 6.93 -22.40 -14.87
N SER A 137 8.16 -22.57 -14.40
CA SER A 137 8.80 -23.90 -14.42
C SER A 137 8.45 -24.82 -13.25
N SER A 138 7.75 -24.36 -12.19
CA SER A 138 7.35 -25.25 -11.09
C SER A 138 5.93 -25.02 -10.57
N VAL A 139 5.23 -26.11 -10.22
CA VAL A 139 3.88 -26.07 -9.61
C VAL A 139 3.91 -25.28 -8.29
N SER A 140 4.97 -25.44 -7.50
CA SER A 140 5.14 -24.74 -6.22
C SER A 140 5.29 -23.22 -6.36
N ALA A 141 5.86 -22.73 -7.46
CA ALA A 141 5.97 -21.30 -7.73
C ALA A 141 4.59 -20.69 -8.02
N ARG A 142 3.74 -21.39 -8.78
CA ARG A 142 2.36 -20.95 -9.06
C ARG A 142 1.49 -20.87 -7.80
N ASP A 143 1.58 -21.86 -6.92
CA ASP A 143 0.79 -21.89 -5.70
C ASP A 143 1.20 -20.78 -4.74
N ASN A 144 2.50 -20.49 -4.65
CA ASN A 144 3.01 -19.35 -3.87
C ASN A 144 2.56 -18.01 -4.45
N ASP A 145 2.53 -17.90 -5.77
CA ASP A 145 2.14 -16.68 -6.47
C ASP A 145 0.64 -16.36 -6.32
N ILE A 146 -0.23 -17.38 -6.47
CA ILE A 146 -1.67 -17.25 -6.20
C ILE A 146 -1.92 -16.88 -4.74
N THR A 147 -1.17 -17.46 -3.82
CA THR A 147 -1.30 -17.14 -2.39
C THR A 147 -0.85 -15.72 -2.10
N ARG A 148 0.28 -15.27 -2.69
CA ARG A 148 0.79 -13.91 -2.61
C ARG A 148 -0.24 -12.90 -3.10
N GLN A 149 -0.80 -13.10 -4.30
CA GLN A 149 -1.81 -12.22 -4.86
C GLN A 149 -3.04 -12.11 -3.94
N LYS A 150 -3.58 -13.22 -3.46
CA LYS A 150 -4.71 -13.22 -2.53
C LYS A 150 -4.42 -12.46 -1.23
N VAL A 151 -3.20 -12.56 -0.71
CA VAL A 151 -2.78 -11.80 0.48
C VAL A 151 -2.78 -10.31 0.17
N LEU A 152 -2.18 -9.87 -0.94
CA LEU A 152 -2.15 -8.46 -1.34
C LEU A 152 -3.57 -7.91 -1.58
N GLU A 153 -4.43 -8.67 -2.26
CA GLU A 153 -5.83 -8.30 -2.49
C GLU A 153 -6.62 -8.20 -1.17
N SER A 154 -6.38 -9.11 -0.22
CA SER A 154 -6.99 -9.05 1.12
C SER A 154 -6.54 -7.84 1.93
N MET A 155 -5.38 -7.27 1.62
CA MET A 155 -4.88 -6.01 2.17
C MET A 155 -5.43 -4.78 1.44
N GLY A 156 -6.31 -4.95 0.45
CA GLY A 156 -6.95 -3.87 -0.31
C GLY A 156 -6.19 -3.42 -1.55
N TRP A 157 -5.17 -4.16 -1.99
CA TRP A 157 -4.48 -3.85 -3.23
C TRP A 157 -5.31 -4.26 -4.44
N ASN A 158 -5.35 -3.40 -5.44
CA ASN A 158 -5.81 -3.72 -6.78
C ASN A 158 -4.60 -4.18 -7.59
N ILE A 159 -4.45 -5.48 -7.79
CA ILE A 159 -3.29 -6.03 -8.52
C ILE A 159 -3.64 -6.24 -9.99
N TYR A 160 -2.78 -5.76 -10.87
CA TYR A 160 -2.82 -6.02 -12.31
C TYR A 160 -1.55 -6.71 -12.73
N ARG A 161 -1.67 -7.71 -13.60
CA ARG A 161 -0.55 -8.54 -14.03
C ARG A 161 -0.32 -8.37 -15.53
N ILE A 162 0.91 -8.07 -15.92
CA ILE A 162 1.33 -8.00 -17.31
C ILE A 162 2.30 -9.13 -17.58
N TRP A 163 1.99 -9.92 -18.59
CA TRP A 163 2.87 -10.98 -19.06
C TRP A 163 3.87 -10.45 -20.10
N SER A 164 5.14 -10.73 -19.93
CA SER A 164 6.18 -10.31 -20.88
C SER A 164 5.89 -10.81 -22.29
N THR A 165 5.36 -12.01 -22.45
CA THR A 165 4.97 -12.55 -23.76
C THR A 165 3.94 -11.69 -24.46
N ASN A 166 2.90 -11.23 -23.77
CA ASN A 166 1.87 -10.36 -24.32
C ASN A 166 2.41 -8.94 -24.60
N TRP A 167 3.28 -8.47 -23.71
CA TRP A 167 3.92 -7.17 -23.87
C TRP A 167 4.78 -7.12 -25.14
N PHE A 168 5.65 -8.10 -25.33
CA PHE A 168 6.54 -8.13 -26.50
C PHE A 168 5.80 -8.42 -27.81
N ASP A 169 4.63 -9.06 -27.75
CA ASP A 169 3.76 -9.24 -28.91
C ASP A 169 3.07 -7.93 -29.30
N ASN A 170 2.45 -7.23 -28.35
CA ASN A 170 1.77 -5.97 -28.62
C ASN A 170 1.76 -5.01 -27.39
N PRO A 171 2.85 -4.23 -27.18
CA PRO A 171 2.95 -3.31 -26.04
C PRO A 171 1.81 -2.30 -25.96
N LYS A 172 1.39 -1.76 -27.13
CA LYS A 172 0.31 -0.77 -27.20
C LYS A 172 -1.03 -1.34 -26.73
N ALA A 173 -1.33 -2.58 -27.05
CA ALA A 173 -2.55 -3.22 -26.62
C ALA A 173 -2.52 -3.47 -25.09
N GLU A 174 -1.40 -3.91 -24.56
CA GLU A 174 -1.26 -4.20 -23.13
C GLU A 174 -1.32 -2.92 -22.27
N ILE A 175 -0.64 -1.85 -22.68
CA ILE A 175 -0.72 -0.57 -21.95
C ILE A 175 -2.12 0.03 -22.02
N ASN A 176 -2.83 -0.10 -23.13
CA ASN A 176 -4.22 0.36 -23.23
C ASN A 176 -5.18 -0.44 -22.31
N LYS A 177 -4.97 -1.75 -22.17
CA LYS A 177 -5.75 -2.57 -21.22
C LYS A 177 -5.50 -2.12 -19.79
N LEU A 178 -4.25 -1.92 -19.41
CA LEU A 178 -3.87 -1.44 -18.09
C LEU A 178 -4.44 -0.04 -17.81
N ASP A 179 -4.31 0.89 -18.75
CA ASP A 179 -4.85 2.25 -18.61
C ASP A 179 -6.37 2.25 -18.43
N ASN A 180 -7.08 1.43 -19.21
CA ASN A 180 -8.52 1.25 -19.03
C ASN A 180 -8.87 0.68 -17.65
N TYR A 181 -8.11 -0.30 -17.15
CA TYR A 181 -8.29 -0.83 -15.81
C TYR A 181 -8.10 0.25 -14.73
N LEU A 182 -7.04 1.04 -14.81
CA LEU A 182 -6.75 2.14 -13.88
C LEU A 182 -7.84 3.22 -13.92
N LYS A 183 -8.34 3.56 -15.11
CA LYS A 183 -9.47 4.50 -15.29
C LYS A 183 -10.76 3.98 -14.66
N VAL A 184 -11.02 2.68 -14.73
CA VAL A 184 -12.19 2.08 -14.05
C VAL A 184 -12.03 2.20 -12.52
N LEU A 185 -10.83 1.98 -11.99
CA LEU A 185 -10.57 2.17 -10.56
C LEU A 185 -10.80 3.62 -10.14
N LEU A 186 -10.30 4.59 -10.90
CA LEU A 186 -10.50 6.02 -10.61
C LEU A 186 -11.98 6.42 -10.62
N LYS A 187 -12.79 5.84 -11.51
CA LYS A 187 -14.24 6.09 -11.54
C LYS A 187 -15.01 5.55 -10.33
N LYS A 188 -14.53 4.47 -9.72
CA LYS A 188 -15.16 3.90 -8.51
C LYS A 188 -14.89 4.70 -7.24
N ILE A 189 -13.97 5.63 -7.29
CA ILE A 189 -13.51 6.43 -6.15
C ILE A 189 -14.18 7.82 -6.11
N ASN A 190 -14.67 8.28 -7.24
CA ASN A 190 -15.47 9.51 -7.40
C ASN A 190 -16.95 9.20 -7.27
#